data_93cfaf21155c885e7607b94b57d2350f
#
_entry.id   93cfaf21155c885e7607b94b57d2350f
#
_cell.length_a   1.000
_cell.length_b   1.000
_cell.length_c   1.000
_cell.angle_alpha   90.00
_cell.angle_beta   90.00
_cell.angle_gamma   90.00
#
_symmetry.space_group_name_H-M   'P 1'
#
loop_
_entity.id
_entity.type
_entity.pdbx_description
1 polymer ?
#
loop_
_entity_poly.entity_id
_entity_poly.type
_entity_poly.pdbx_seq_one_letter_code
_entity_poly.pdbx_strand_id
1 'polypeptide(L)'
;DWHRLSESELDQIFGDLPRYLDLGSFTLNQLNNVPIPQLTPDGMIIRDRFGHAYRIRMTWNSLEDKITSILSGYQGDWSVYLKDLKSGNTMEINEHAMQSASLIKLYIAGATLELIENGELTETDTITHALHEMITVSDNESSNVLVRSFCDESGDFQTGLAKVNDFIQRMGFTNTVQVNGI
;
A
#
# COMPACT_ATOMS: atom_id res chain seq x y z
N ASP A 1 15.34 10.77 10.93
CA ASP A 1 15.74 12.11 11.37
C ASP A 1 14.66 13.09 11.01
N TRP A 2 13.87 13.48 12.00
CA TRP A 2 13.01 14.62 11.87
C TRP A 2 13.90 15.83 11.65
N HIS A 3 13.72 16.55 10.54
CA HIS A 3 14.49 17.74 10.27
C HIS A 3 14.29 18.71 11.43
N ARG A 4 15.35 19.02 12.15
CA ARG A 4 15.31 19.90 13.30
C ARG A 4 15.04 21.30 12.76
N LEU A 5 13.78 21.74 12.88
CA LEU A 5 13.41 23.10 12.50
C LEU A 5 14.23 24.09 13.33
N SER A 6 14.70 25.17 12.70
CA SER A 6 15.34 26.27 13.39
C SER A 6 14.35 26.95 14.34
N GLU A 7 14.85 27.63 15.35
CA GLU A 7 13.98 28.37 16.30
C GLU A 7 13.08 29.39 15.59
N SER A 8 13.56 30.02 14.52
CA SER A 8 12.78 30.98 13.75
C SER A 8 11.67 30.32 12.92
N GLU A 9 11.87 29.10 12.45
CA GLU A 9 10.84 28.32 11.74
C GLU A 9 9.79 27.80 12.73
N LEU A 10 10.21 27.40 13.95
CA LEU A 10 9.31 27.03 15.03
C LEU A 10 8.46 28.22 15.49
N ASP A 11 9.04 29.41 15.59
CA ASP A 11 8.31 30.64 15.94
C ASP A 11 7.29 31.03 14.86
N GLN A 12 7.59 30.83 13.57
CA GLN A 12 6.66 31.07 12.48
C GLN A 12 5.49 30.05 12.45
N ILE A 13 5.76 28.80 12.84
CA ILE A 13 4.78 27.72 12.79
C ILE A 13 3.90 27.71 14.04
N PHE A 14 4.48 27.93 15.21
CA PHE A 14 3.83 27.70 16.50
C PHE A 14 3.52 28.99 17.28
N GLY A 15 4.10 30.15 16.90
CA GLY A 15 3.92 31.38 17.64
C GLY A 15 4.23 31.21 19.12
N ASP A 16 3.28 31.58 19.99
CA ASP A 16 3.41 31.46 21.45
C ASP A 16 3.09 30.06 22.00
N LEU A 17 2.92 29.06 21.19
CA LEU A 17 2.67 27.68 21.66
C LEU A 17 3.95 27.10 22.29
N PRO A 18 3.84 26.26 23.34
CA PRO A 18 5.00 25.72 24.06
C PRO A 18 5.89 24.91 23.11
N ARG A 19 7.15 25.26 23.06
CA ARG A 19 8.19 24.93 22.07
C ARG A 19 8.68 23.48 22.06
N TYR A 20 8.09 22.55 22.82
CA TYR A 20 8.67 21.23 23.03
C TYR A 20 7.71 20.11 22.70
N LEU A 21 7.72 19.71 21.43
CA LEU A 21 7.48 18.33 21.05
C LEU A 21 8.84 17.72 20.71
N ASP A 22 9.60 17.31 21.72
CA ASP A 22 10.74 16.41 21.53
C ASP A 22 10.17 15.00 21.27
N LEU A 23 9.94 14.72 19.98
CA LEU A 23 9.46 13.41 19.54
C LEU A 23 10.49 12.30 19.78
N GLY A 24 11.75 12.63 20.10
CA GLY A 24 12.78 11.67 20.50
C GLY A 24 12.56 11.07 21.89
N SER A 25 11.72 11.67 22.72
CA SER A 25 11.44 11.19 24.08
C SER A 25 10.13 10.41 24.23
N PHE A 26 9.34 10.23 23.13
CA PHE A 26 8.10 9.46 23.20
C PHE A 26 8.37 7.96 23.24
N THR A 27 7.86 7.29 24.27
CA THR A 27 7.81 5.82 24.30
C THR A 27 6.69 5.31 23.41
N LEU A 28 6.81 4.05 22.91
CA LEU A 28 5.77 3.40 22.11
C LEU A 28 4.37 3.47 22.75
N ASN A 29 4.28 3.43 24.08
CA ASN A 29 3.01 3.56 24.82
C ASN A 29 2.42 4.97 24.76
N GLN A 30 3.24 5.98 24.58
CA GLN A 30 2.76 7.36 24.42
C GLN A 30 2.28 7.62 23.00
N LEU A 31 2.91 6.98 21.99
CA LEU A 31 2.48 7.02 20.60
C LEU A 31 1.13 6.32 20.39
N ASN A 32 0.83 5.26 21.13
CA ASN A 32 -0.44 4.53 21.04
C ASN A 32 -1.65 5.34 21.54
N ASN A 33 -1.45 6.44 22.26
CA ASN A 33 -2.49 7.32 22.76
C ASN A 33 -2.57 8.66 22.01
N VAL A 34 -1.77 8.85 20.96
CA VAL A 34 -1.86 10.05 20.11
C VAL A 34 -2.98 9.83 19.10
N PRO A 35 -3.98 10.72 19.00
CA PRO A 35 -5.00 10.64 17.98
C PRO A 35 -4.35 10.58 16.59
N ILE A 36 -4.89 9.73 15.72
CA ILE A 36 -4.40 9.54 14.36
C ILE A 36 -4.20 10.89 13.68
N PRO A 37 -3.02 11.18 13.12
CA PRO A 37 -2.77 12.43 12.42
C PRO A 37 -3.77 12.64 11.30
N GLN A 38 -4.34 13.85 11.18
CA GLN A 38 -5.22 14.18 10.06
C GLN A 38 -4.41 14.86 8.98
N LEU A 39 -4.30 14.21 7.80
CA LEU A 39 -3.77 14.84 6.61
C LEU A 39 -4.78 15.86 6.06
N THR A 40 -4.30 17.08 5.82
CA THR A 40 -5.08 18.14 5.16
C THR A 40 -4.30 18.63 3.94
N PRO A 41 -4.96 19.30 2.97
CA PRO A 41 -4.26 19.86 1.80
C PRO A 41 -3.08 20.77 2.16
N ASP A 42 -3.12 21.38 3.35
CA ASP A 42 -2.11 22.33 3.85
C ASP A 42 -1.09 21.67 4.80
N GLY A 43 -1.13 20.33 4.96
CA GLY A 43 -0.21 19.60 5.83
C GLY A 43 -0.92 18.65 6.80
N MET A 44 -0.17 18.17 7.78
CA MET A 44 -0.64 17.21 8.77
C MET A 44 -1.00 17.93 10.08
N ILE A 45 -2.19 17.64 10.63
CA ILE A 45 -2.57 18.10 11.96
C ILE A 45 -2.32 16.97 12.95
N ILE A 46 -1.46 17.21 13.92
CA ILE A 46 -1.21 16.32 15.06
C ILE A 46 -1.85 16.95 16.30
N ARG A 47 -2.46 16.14 17.14
CA ARG A 47 -2.96 16.59 18.46
C ARG A 47 -2.16 15.92 19.55
N ASP A 48 -1.78 16.71 20.56
CA ASP A 48 -1.18 16.17 21.77
C ASP A 48 -2.23 15.54 22.70
N ARG A 49 -1.76 14.92 23.80
CA ARG A 49 -2.63 14.32 24.84
C ARG A 49 -3.54 15.32 25.54
N PHE A 50 -3.31 16.62 25.40
CA PHE A 50 -4.12 17.69 25.98
C PHE A 50 -5.11 18.27 24.97
N GLY A 51 -5.12 17.79 23.73
CA GLY A 51 -6.02 18.24 22.67
C GLY A 51 -5.51 19.44 21.86
N HIS A 52 -4.30 19.94 22.14
CA HIS A 52 -3.71 21.00 21.32
C HIS A 52 -3.42 20.49 19.91
N ALA A 53 -3.80 21.27 18.91
CA ALA A 53 -3.61 20.93 17.51
C ALA A 53 -2.35 21.62 16.98
N TYR A 54 -1.47 20.84 16.39
CA TYR A 54 -0.25 21.29 15.71
C TYR A 54 -0.39 21.02 14.22
N ARG A 55 -0.15 22.04 13.39
CA ARG A 55 -0.14 21.87 11.94
C ARG A 55 1.30 21.76 11.47
N ILE A 56 1.67 20.58 10.97
CA ILE A 56 2.93 20.38 10.27
C ILE A 56 2.65 20.58 8.78
N ARG A 57 3.15 21.67 8.20
CA ARG A 57 3.07 21.88 6.76
C ARG A 57 4.05 20.92 6.07
N MET A 58 3.53 19.83 5.58
CA MET A 58 4.21 19.01 4.58
C MET A 58 3.52 19.27 3.25
N THR A 59 4.19 19.96 2.35
CA THR A 59 3.77 19.99 0.96
C THR A 59 4.03 18.64 0.33
N TRP A 60 3.24 18.24 -0.66
CA TRP A 60 3.52 17.02 -1.43
C TRP A 60 4.95 16.98 -1.96
N ASN A 61 5.48 18.12 -2.41
CA ASN A 61 6.87 18.25 -2.89
C ASN A 61 7.88 17.96 -1.76
N SER A 62 7.68 18.46 -0.54
CA SER A 62 8.59 18.18 0.58
C SER A 62 8.54 16.71 1.03
N LEU A 63 7.41 16.04 0.86
CA LEU A 63 7.28 14.61 1.13
C LEU A 63 7.98 13.79 0.04
N GLU A 64 7.81 14.16 -1.23
CA GLU A 64 8.51 13.57 -2.37
C GLU A 64 10.03 13.68 -2.22
N ASP A 65 10.54 14.88 -1.92
CA ASP A 65 11.97 15.13 -1.69
C ASP A 65 12.49 14.26 -0.55
N LYS A 66 11.74 14.13 0.53
CA LYS A 66 12.13 13.32 1.68
C LYS A 66 12.16 11.84 1.35
N ILE A 67 11.15 11.30 0.67
CA ILE A 67 11.10 9.91 0.22
C ILE A 67 12.28 9.63 -0.72
N THR A 68 12.49 10.48 -1.71
CA THR A 68 13.61 10.37 -2.66
C THR A 68 14.96 10.39 -1.94
N SER A 69 15.13 11.30 -0.96
CA SER A 69 16.35 11.37 -0.15
C SER A 69 16.58 10.09 0.67
N ILE A 70 15.53 9.51 1.24
CA ILE A 70 15.63 8.23 1.98
C ILE A 70 16.03 7.11 1.02
N LEU A 71 15.33 6.99 -0.10
CA LEU A 71 15.54 5.91 -1.08
C LEU A 71 16.94 5.98 -1.71
N SER A 72 17.50 7.18 -1.90
CA SER A 72 18.87 7.36 -2.42
C SER A 72 19.96 6.74 -1.54
N GLY A 73 19.67 6.48 -0.26
CA GLY A 73 20.56 5.78 0.67
C GLY A 73 20.54 4.25 0.54
N TYR A 74 19.64 3.69 -0.27
CA TYR A 74 19.50 2.24 -0.45
C TYR A 74 19.82 1.85 -1.89
N GLN A 75 20.45 0.67 -2.04
CA GLN A 75 20.63 0.06 -3.35
C GLN A 75 19.34 -0.65 -3.75
N GLY A 76 18.93 -0.51 -5.00
CA GLY A 76 17.76 -1.16 -5.56
C GLY A 76 17.06 -0.28 -6.59
N ASP A 77 16.06 -0.86 -7.22
CA ASP A 77 15.14 -0.16 -8.11
C ASP A 77 13.83 0.08 -7.36
N TRP A 78 13.43 1.35 -7.26
CA TRP A 78 12.33 1.79 -6.43
C TRP A 78 11.30 2.55 -7.26
N SER A 79 10.04 2.20 -7.07
CA SER A 79 8.89 2.95 -7.55
C SER A 79 7.95 3.19 -6.38
N VAL A 80 7.45 4.41 -6.23
CA VAL A 80 6.54 4.77 -5.13
C VAL A 80 5.28 5.40 -5.70
N TYR A 81 4.15 4.87 -5.30
CA TYR A 81 2.83 5.48 -5.52
C TYR A 81 2.19 5.77 -4.17
N LEU A 82 1.76 7.00 -3.97
CA LEU A 82 1.04 7.43 -2.78
C LEU A 82 -0.27 8.10 -3.18
N LYS A 83 -1.36 7.72 -2.52
CA LYS A 83 -2.67 8.35 -2.69
C LYS A 83 -3.25 8.73 -1.34
N ASP A 84 -3.61 10.00 -1.18
CA ASP A 84 -4.47 10.41 -0.08
C ASP A 84 -5.93 10.10 -0.43
N LEU A 85 -6.49 9.11 0.27
CA LEU A 85 -7.86 8.65 0.01
C LEU A 85 -8.93 9.71 0.31
N LYS A 86 -8.62 10.71 1.13
CA LYS A 86 -9.56 11.77 1.49
C LYS A 86 -9.60 12.90 0.47
N SER A 87 -8.44 13.39 0.03
CA SER A 87 -8.35 14.47 -0.95
C SER A 87 -8.34 13.96 -2.40
N GLY A 88 -8.00 12.70 -2.60
CA GLY A 88 -7.77 12.10 -3.92
C GLY A 88 -6.40 12.45 -4.53
N ASN A 89 -5.58 13.26 -3.85
CA ASN A 89 -4.26 13.63 -4.34
C ASN A 89 -3.35 12.41 -4.45
N THR A 90 -2.54 12.37 -5.50
CA THR A 90 -1.56 11.32 -5.78
C THR A 90 -0.16 11.88 -5.91
N MET A 91 0.82 11.03 -5.63
CA MET A 91 2.24 11.28 -5.86
C MET A 91 2.86 10.01 -6.44
N GLU A 92 3.67 10.17 -7.45
CA GLU A 92 4.35 9.09 -8.16
C GLU A 92 5.83 9.41 -8.26
N ILE A 93 6.68 8.49 -7.79
CA ILE A 93 8.14 8.63 -7.86
C ILE A 93 8.69 7.46 -8.65
N ASN A 94 9.42 7.77 -9.74
CA ASN A 94 10.07 6.79 -10.59
C ASN A 94 9.10 5.68 -11.08
N GLU A 95 7.96 6.11 -11.62
CA GLU A 95 6.96 5.18 -12.17
C GLU A 95 7.51 4.43 -13.37
N HIS A 96 7.54 3.13 -13.30
CA HIS A 96 7.95 2.24 -14.39
C HIS A 96 7.46 0.81 -14.16
N ALA A 97 7.53 -0.03 -15.18
CA ALA A 97 7.15 -1.42 -15.08
C ALA A 97 8.13 -2.20 -14.19
N MET A 98 7.60 -2.85 -13.17
CA MET A 98 8.35 -3.67 -12.21
C MET A 98 7.73 -5.06 -12.08
N GLN A 99 8.52 -6.02 -11.61
CA GLN A 99 7.98 -7.30 -11.18
C GLN A 99 7.14 -7.10 -9.92
N SER A 100 5.88 -7.53 -9.98
CA SER A 100 4.94 -7.40 -8.87
C SER A 100 5.27 -8.33 -7.69
N ALA A 101 6.07 -9.37 -7.91
CA ALA A 101 6.29 -10.45 -6.95
C ALA A 101 4.95 -10.91 -6.35
N SER A 102 4.87 -11.09 -5.05
CA SER A 102 3.64 -11.56 -4.37
C SER A 102 2.46 -10.58 -4.41
N LEU A 103 2.62 -9.36 -4.90
CA LEU A 103 1.47 -8.45 -5.07
C LEU A 103 0.46 -8.97 -6.08
N ILE A 104 0.88 -9.78 -7.07
CA ILE A 104 -0.02 -10.41 -8.03
C ILE A 104 -1.06 -11.33 -7.37
N LYS A 105 -0.77 -11.85 -6.17
CA LYS A 105 -1.67 -12.72 -5.40
C LYS A 105 -2.98 -12.04 -5.02
N LEU A 106 -2.99 -10.73 -4.88
CA LEU A 106 -4.23 -9.98 -4.64
C LEU A 106 -5.20 -10.10 -5.81
N TYR A 107 -4.67 -10.09 -7.04
CA TYR A 107 -5.50 -10.26 -8.24
C TYR A 107 -5.96 -11.70 -8.42
N ILE A 108 -5.12 -12.68 -8.09
CA ILE A 108 -5.52 -14.10 -8.06
C ILE A 108 -6.65 -14.31 -7.05
N ALA A 109 -6.52 -13.72 -5.84
CA ALA A 109 -7.57 -13.79 -4.83
C ALA A 109 -8.88 -13.15 -5.31
N GLY A 110 -8.80 -11.95 -5.91
CA GLY A 110 -9.97 -11.27 -6.47
C GLY A 110 -10.66 -12.10 -7.55
N ALA A 111 -9.89 -12.63 -8.50
CA ALA A 111 -10.43 -13.51 -9.55
C ALA A 111 -11.05 -14.79 -8.97
N THR A 112 -10.42 -15.41 -7.96
CA THR A 112 -10.96 -16.60 -7.28
C THR A 112 -12.33 -16.31 -6.68
N LEU A 113 -12.43 -15.23 -5.91
CA LEU A 113 -13.69 -14.86 -5.23
C LEU A 113 -14.79 -14.50 -6.23
N GLU A 114 -14.46 -13.78 -7.28
CA GLU A 114 -15.41 -13.43 -8.34
C GLU A 114 -15.93 -14.69 -9.07
N LEU A 115 -15.05 -15.63 -9.42
CA LEU A 115 -15.45 -16.88 -10.07
C LEU A 115 -16.34 -17.75 -9.17
N ILE A 116 -16.09 -17.74 -7.86
CA ILE A 116 -16.96 -18.42 -6.87
C ILE A 116 -18.33 -17.73 -6.81
N GLU A 117 -18.35 -16.39 -6.70
CA GLU A 117 -19.59 -15.62 -6.60
C GLU A 117 -20.47 -15.79 -7.85
N ASN A 118 -19.85 -15.86 -9.02
CA ASN A 118 -20.54 -16.07 -10.29
C ASN A 118 -20.96 -17.53 -10.54
N GLY A 119 -20.55 -18.46 -9.69
CA GLY A 119 -20.84 -19.90 -9.83
C GLY A 119 -20.00 -20.60 -10.91
N GLU A 120 -18.93 -19.96 -11.40
CA GLU A 120 -18.00 -20.52 -12.38
C GLU A 120 -16.92 -21.39 -11.74
N LEU A 121 -16.65 -21.19 -10.44
CA LEU A 121 -15.75 -22.01 -9.64
C LEU A 121 -16.50 -22.52 -8.41
N THR A 122 -16.46 -23.85 -8.21
CA THR A 122 -17.03 -24.43 -6.99
C THR A 122 -16.09 -24.20 -5.81
N GLU A 123 -16.59 -23.57 -4.75
CA GLU A 123 -15.88 -23.45 -3.49
C GLU A 123 -15.71 -24.84 -2.85
N THR A 124 -14.48 -25.28 -2.70
CA THR A 124 -14.10 -26.54 -2.07
C THR A 124 -13.10 -26.29 -0.94
N ASP A 125 -12.93 -27.25 -0.04
CA ASP A 125 -11.91 -27.16 1.02
C ASP A 125 -10.51 -26.88 0.44
N THR A 126 -10.17 -27.45 -0.72
CA THR A 126 -8.90 -27.21 -1.41
C THR A 126 -8.76 -25.76 -1.85
N ILE A 127 -9.79 -25.16 -2.45
CA ILE A 127 -9.78 -23.77 -2.90
C ILE A 127 -9.70 -22.83 -1.69
N THR A 128 -10.51 -23.05 -0.67
CA THR A 128 -10.51 -22.25 0.56
C THR A 128 -9.16 -22.31 1.27
N HIS A 129 -8.58 -23.51 1.39
CA HIS A 129 -7.25 -23.68 1.98
C HIS A 129 -6.16 -22.98 1.14
N ALA A 130 -6.15 -23.15 -0.17
CA ALA A 130 -5.18 -22.51 -1.04
C ALA A 130 -5.30 -20.97 -0.98
N LEU A 131 -6.53 -20.42 -0.97
CA LEU A 131 -6.75 -18.98 -0.82
C LEU A 131 -6.19 -18.47 0.51
N HIS A 132 -6.43 -19.22 1.60
CA HIS A 132 -5.91 -18.89 2.93
C HIS A 132 -4.38 -18.88 2.95
N GLU A 133 -3.72 -19.96 2.52
CA GLU A 133 -2.26 -20.06 2.52
C GLU A 133 -1.59 -19.01 1.61
N MET A 134 -2.17 -18.78 0.44
CA MET A 134 -1.68 -17.76 -0.49
C MET A 134 -1.66 -16.37 0.17
N ILE A 135 -2.73 -15.99 0.88
CA ILE A 135 -2.86 -14.63 1.44
C ILE A 135 -2.17 -14.49 2.79
N THR A 136 -2.19 -15.51 3.66
CA THR A 136 -1.66 -15.38 5.03
C THR A 136 -0.17 -15.61 5.13
N VAL A 137 0.37 -16.58 4.39
CA VAL A 137 1.81 -16.93 4.39
C VAL A 137 2.48 -16.72 3.04
N SER A 138 1.74 -16.18 2.07
CA SER A 138 2.27 -15.89 0.73
C SER A 138 2.76 -17.14 -0.01
N ASP A 139 2.08 -18.29 0.18
CA ASP A 139 2.48 -19.53 -0.46
C ASP A 139 2.31 -19.47 -2.00
N ASN A 140 3.38 -19.84 -2.72
CA ASN A 140 3.43 -19.77 -4.19
C ASN A 140 2.67 -20.93 -4.83
N GLU A 141 2.79 -22.13 -4.27
CA GLU A 141 2.10 -23.28 -4.86
C GLU A 141 0.58 -23.16 -4.69
N SER A 142 0.11 -22.64 -3.58
CA SER A 142 -1.29 -22.30 -3.39
C SER A 142 -1.82 -21.31 -4.45
N SER A 143 -1.00 -20.31 -4.83
CA SER A 143 -1.33 -19.42 -5.94
C SER A 143 -1.49 -20.19 -7.27
N ASN A 144 -0.57 -21.11 -7.54
CA ASN A 144 -0.60 -21.92 -8.76
C ASN A 144 -1.78 -22.91 -8.75
N VAL A 145 -2.13 -23.45 -7.58
CA VAL A 145 -3.33 -24.30 -7.40
C VAL A 145 -4.59 -23.53 -7.77
N LEU A 146 -4.73 -22.31 -7.28
CA LEU A 146 -5.89 -21.46 -7.59
C LEU A 146 -5.97 -21.17 -9.10
N VAL A 147 -4.86 -20.73 -9.72
CA VAL A 147 -4.86 -20.48 -11.17
C VAL A 147 -5.19 -21.73 -11.98
N ARG A 148 -4.67 -22.91 -11.59
CA ARG A 148 -5.05 -24.18 -12.23
C ARG A 148 -6.52 -24.52 -12.09
N SER A 149 -7.14 -24.15 -10.96
CA SER A 149 -8.56 -24.41 -10.73
C SER A 149 -9.50 -23.56 -11.61
N PHE A 150 -8.99 -22.53 -12.27
CA PHE A 150 -9.73 -21.72 -13.25
C PHE A 150 -9.73 -22.34 -14.65
N CYS A 151 -8.88 -23.36 -14.88
CA CYS A 151 -8.80 -24.02 -16.16
C CYS A 151 -10.12 -24.79 -16.46
N ASP A 152 -10.44 -24.90 -17.73
CA ASP A 152 -11.46 -25.81 -18.24
C ASP A 152 -10.95 -27.27 -18.20
N GLU A 153 -11.71 -28.18 -18.80
CA GLU A 153 -11.36 -29.61 -18.87
C GLU A 153 -10.00 -29.88 -19.55
N SER A 154 -9.46 -28.89 -20.31
CA SER A 154 -8.14 -29.01 -20.93
C SER A 154 -6.98 -28.97 -19.93
N GLY A 155 -7.21 -28.36 -18.76
CA GLY A 155 -6.20 -28.20 -17.71
C GLY A 155 -5.02 -27.29 -18.12
N ASP A 156 -5.20 -26.51 -19.20
CA ASP A 156 -4.16 -25.60 -19.68
C ASP A 156 -4.02 -24.41 -18.72
N PHE A 157 -2.87 -24.31 -18.08
CA PHE A 157 -2.54 -23.24 -17.14
C PHE A 157 -2.68 -21.83 -17.75
N GLN A 158 -2.47 -21.69 -19.06
CA GLN A 158 -2.65 -20.42 -19.76
C GLN A 158 -4.11 -19.97 -19.77
N THR A 159 -5.06 -20.89 -19.77
CA THR A 159 -6.50 -20.56 -19.61
C THR A 159 -6.77 -19.96 -18.25
N GLY A 160 -6.17 -20.49 -17.18
CA GLY A 160 -6.27 -19.93 -15.84
C GLY A 160 -5.66 -18.53 -15.74
N LEU A 161 -4.46 -18.34 -16.31
CA LEU A 161 -3.82 -17.01 -16.40
C LEU A 161 -4.67 -16.02 -17.18
N ALA A 162 -5.33 -16.45 -18.26
CA ALA A 162 -6.20 -15.58 -19.03
C ALA A 162 -7.39 -15.06 -18.19
N LYS A 163 -7.97 -15.89 -17.34
CA LYS A 163 -9.05 -15.48 -16.42
C LYS A 163 -8.56 -14.47 -15.38
N VAL A 164 -7.35 -14.64 -14.80
CA VAL A 164 -6.75 -13.66 -13.91
C VAL A 164 -6.54 -12.33 -14.63
N ASN A 165 -5.97 -12.38 -15.83
CA ASN A 165 -5.70 -11.17 -16.62
C ASN A 165 -7.00 -10.46 -17.07
N ASP A 166 -8.04 -11.22 -17.40
CA ASP A 166 -9.36 -10.63 -17.69
C ASP A 166 -9.92 -9.90 -16.46
N PHE A 167 -9.85 -10.50 -15.27
CA PHE A 167 -10.20 -9.85 -14.03
C PHE A 167 -9.42 -8.56 -13.82
N ILE A 168 -8.08 -8.61 -13.96
CA ILE A 168 -7.20 -7.44 -13.83
C ILE A 168 -7.65 -6.29 -14.74
N GLN A 169 -7.90 -6.59 -16.03
CA GLN A 169 -8.29 -5.58 -17.02
C GLN A 169 -9.68 -5.00 -16.73
N ARG A 170 -10.66 -5.84 -16.39
CA ARG A 170 -12.03 -5.40 -16.05
C ARG A 170 -12.06 -4.53 -14.80
N MET A 171 -11.17 -4.78 -13.83
CA MET A 171 -11.01 -3.94 -12.64
C MET A 171 -10.27 -2.62 -12.91
N GLY A 172 -9.81 -2.38 -14.14
CA GLY A 172 -9.16 -1.15 -14.56
C GLY A 172 -7.64 -1.09 -14.38
N PHE A 173 -7.00 -2.20 -13.99
CA PHE A 173 -5.55 -2.27 -13.82
C PHE A 173 -4.84 -2.59 -15.15
N THR A 174 -4.95 -1.67 -16.12
CA THR A 174 -4.54 -1.90 -17.52
C THR A 174 -3.03 -2.10 -17.70
N ASN A 175 -2.22 -1.72 -16.72
CA ASN A 175 -0.75 -1.86 -16.75
C ASN A 175 -0.25 -3.08 -15.97
N THR A 176 -1.15 -3.95 -15.51
CA THR A 176 -0.81 -5.16 -14.76
C THR A 176 -1.14 -6.40 -15.59
N VAL A 177 -0.21 -7.35 -15.62
CA VAL A 177 -0.40 -8.63 -16.31
C VAL A 177 0.35 -9.75 -15.58
N GLN A 178 -0.28 -10.91 -15.47
CA GLN A 178 0.36 -12.14 -15.03
C GLN A 178 0.71 -12.99 -16.26
N VAL A 179 2.01 -13.29 -16.44
CA VAL A 179 2.50 -14.04 -17.61
C VAL A 179 2.85 -15.49 -17.31
N ASN A 180 3.16 -15.80 -16.05
CA ASN A 180 3.60 -17.12 -15.60
C ASN A 180 3.01 -17.46 -14.23
N GLY A 181 3.19 -18.72 -13.81
CA GLY A 181 3.02 -19.13 -12.41
C GLY A 181 4.04 -18.43 -11.48
N ILE A 182 3.82 -18.58 -10.20
CA ILE A 182 4.67 -17.99 -9.17
C ILE A 182 5.55 -19.09 -8.57
#